data_9e20a3b63b6778bce4a0fee7543061d2
#
_entry.id   9e20a3b63b6778bce4a0fee7543061d2
#
_cell.length_a   1.000
_cell.length_b   1.000
_cell.length_c   1.000
_cell.angle_alpha   90.00
_cell.angle_beta   90.00
_cell.angle_gamma   90.00
#
_symmetry.space_group_name_H-M   'P 1'
#
loop_
_entity.id
_entity.type
_entity.pdbx_description
1 polymer ?
#
loop_
_entity_poly.entity_id
_entity_poly.type
_entity_poly.pdbx_seq_one_letter_code
_entity_poly.pdbx_strand_id
1 'polypeptide(L)'
;MKKVISLLLTAMLLLSMLPATMAEGVEYIPAPYALDAERAGPKAYVEPVFYANGEGEPTIGVTYVGVIKADGKYFKDSNNNHELDPFEDWRLDPETRAADLVAKMSVEQKIGLSLAQMVLMPGATTYEAALDADGNVDFSKLMVVSEKVFDVAMDDPTRVNNSTAEIIAFNNRMGVVRVMSDVGAGVLYNNATNLTTEYAAAATGEPCIPFTLISNPQKFPGEPGTMGLAAAVMGDVANGGDYSLIERFADLDRQIWDAKGLDRMYGRQIDLITDPRWGRNVTTFTEDPAVMANITAALVKGYQSGTDGLQPNGVGLIVKHFPGDSASYNGFKSHYKTGQWRMYRTENAMEKYFLPGFQAAVDCKTAGIMSCYSRPMPINANQTYRGVDINSDSVATSYNATLLQTLLRDTMGFEGFVNTDSNILFDIPWGVEELTPLERIALMYNAGSDIIGDWWGKPIDYSLALEAYSKGMKKP
;
A
#
# COMPACT_ATOMS: atom_id res chain seq x y z
N MET A 1 51.05 15.62 -28.85
CA MET A 1 49.92 15.81 -27.90
C MET A 1 48.63 15.03 -28.31
N LYS A 2 48.13 15.11 -29.51
CA LYS A 2 46.89 14.35 -29.85
C LYS A 2 46.96 12.82 -29.76
N LYS A 3 48.12 12.18 -30.02
CA LYS A 3 48.31 10.73 -29.90
C LYS A 3 48.44 10.24 -28.41
N VAL A 4 48.91 11.10 -27.53
CA VAL A 4 49.03 10.76 -26.08
C VAL A 4 47.65 10.88 -25.40
N ILE A 5 46.84 11.85 -25.81
CA ILE A 5 45.48 12.02 -25.29
C ILE A 5 44.57 10.86 -25.75
N SER A 6 44.74 10.37 -26.98
CA SER A 6 43.97 9.21 -27.50
C SER A 6 44.34 7.92 -26.75
N LEU A 7 45.61 7.71 -26.40
CA LEU A 7 46.05 6.54 -25.61
C LEU A 7 45.55 6.59 -24.14
N LEU A 8 45.51 7.78 -23.56
CA LEU A 8 44.99 7.96 -22.19
C LEU A 8 43.47 7.77 -22.14
N LEU A 9 42.71 8.24 -23.14
CA LEU A 9 41.29 7.98 -23.23
C LEU A 9 40.96 6.48 -23.46
N THR A 10 41.75 5.78 -24.31
CA THR A 10 41.57 4.35 -24.53
C THR A 10 41.98 3.53 -23.28
N ALA A 11 42.98 3.96 -22.53
CA ALA A 11 43.35 3.32 -21.27
C ALA A 11 42.34 3.59 -20.15
N MET A 12 41.69 4.75 -20.10
CA MET A 12 40.56 5.02 -19.18
C MET A 12 39.30 4.22 -19.54
N LEU A 13 38.99 4.05 -20.82
CA LEU A 13 37.88 3.18 -21.27
C LEU A 13 38.14 1.71 -21.01
N LEU A 14 39.40 1.25 -21.08
CA LEU A 14 39.76 -0.14 -20.76
C LEU A 14 39.83 -0.40 -19.24
N LEU A 15 40.09 0.62 -18.42
CA LEU A 15 40.00 0.50 -16.95
C LEU A 15 38.58 0.47 -16.41
N SER A 16 37.59 1.01 -17.15
CA SER A 16 36.18 0.92 -16.80
C SER A 16 35.52 -0.40 -17.17
N MET A 17 36.25 -1.32 -17.82
CA MET A 17 35.82 -2.68 -18.16
C MET A 17 36.48 -3.77 -17.31
N LEU A 18 37.20 -3.41 -16.24
CA LEU A 18 37.58 -4.42 -15.26
C LEU A 18 36.29 -4.80 -14.49
N PRO A 19 35.90 -6.08 -14.48
CA PRO A 19 34.83 -6.49 -13.61
C PRO A 19 35.19 -6.10 -12.19
N ALA A 20 34.27 -5.49 -11.47
CA ALA A 20 34.42 -5.27 -10.03
C ALA A 20 34.83 -6.61 -9.44
N THR A 21 35.95 -6.67 -8.72
CA THR A 21 36.40 -7.89 -8.06
C THR A 21 35.34 -8.19 -6.99
N MET A 22 34.45 -9.12 -7.31
CA MET A 22 33.46 -9.61 -6.34
C MET A 22 34.20 -10.15 -5.10
N ALA A 23 33.62 -9.97 -3.94
CA ALA A 23 34.14 -10.52 -2.70
C ALA A 23 34.32 -12.04 -2.86
N GLU A 24 35.35 -12.60 -2.23
CA GLU A 24 35.65 -14.04 -2.34
C GLU A 24 34.43 -14.87 -1.90
N GLY A 25 33.92 -15.72 -2.79
CA GLY A 25 32.73 -16.55 -2.54
C GLY A 25 31.38 -15.98 -3.01
N VAL A 26 31.39 -14.81 -3.68
CA VAL A 26 30.17 -14.24 -4.30
C VAL A 26 30.18 -14.52 -5.80
N GLU A 27 29.09 -15.07 -6.32
CA GLU A 27 28.87 -15.38 -7.73
C GLU A 27 27.69 -14.54 -8.25
N TYR A 28 27.87 -13.87 -9.39
CA TYR A 28 26.78 -13.18 -10.08
C TYR A 28 26.19 -14.02 -11.20
N ILE A 29 24.87 -14.18 -11.23
CA ILE A 29 24.11 -14.85 -12.27
C ILE A 29 23.39 -13.77 -13.06
N PRO A 30 23.69 -13.58 -14.37
CA PRO A 30 23.07 -12.54 -15.18
C PRO A 30 21.56 -12.66 -15.28
N ALA A 31 20.90 -11.55 -15.55
CA ALA A 31 19.46 -11.49 -15.82
C ALA A 31 19.08 -12.46 -16.95
N PRO A 32 17.96 -13.20 -16.81
CA PRO A 32 17.50 -14.16 -17.85
C PRO A 32 17.15 -13.48 -19.18
N TYR A 33 16.69 -12.24 -19.13
CA TYR A 33 16.23 -11.50 -20.30
C TYR A 33 16.98 -10.17 -20.45
N ALA A 34 17.29 -9.82 -21.70
CA ALA A 34 17.97 -8.57 -22.02
C ALA A 34 16.96 -7.43 -22.16
N LEU A 35 17.39 -6.22 -21.80
CA LEU A 35 16.66 -5.01 -22.08
C LEU A 35 16.61 -4.71 -23.59
N ASP A 36 15.52 -4.14 -24.05
CA ASP A 36 15.42 -3.51 -25.37
C ASP A 36 15.75 -2.03 -25.21
N ALA A 37 16.90 -1.62 -25.71
CA ALA A 37 17.40 -0.26 -25.57
C ALA A 37 16.51 0.83 -26.23
N GLU A 38 15.58 0.42 -27.10
CA GLU A 38 14.66 1.34 -27.80
C GLU A 38 13.33 1.51 -27.04
N ARG A 39 13.17 0.86 -25.88
CA ARG A 39 11.90 0.84 -25.13
C ARG A 39 12.09 1.26 -23.67
N ALA A 40 11.07 1.95 -23.16
CA ALA A 40 10.99 2.30 -21.74
C ALA A 40 10.41 1.19 -20.85
N GLY A 41 9.93 0.09 -21.44
CA GLY A 41 9.33 -1.04 -20.72
C GLY A 41 9.34 -2.33 -21.53
N PRO A 42 8.98 -3.47 -20.91
CA PRO A 42 8.99 -4.76 -21.57
C PRO A 42 8.01 -4.81 -22.74
N LYS A 43 8.40 -5.55 -23.79
CA LYS A 43 7.56 -5.71 -24.98
C LYS A 43 6.41 -6.68 -24.78
N ALA A 44 6.66 -7.71 -23.97
CA ALA A 44 5.72 -8.81 -23.70
C ALA A 44 6.00 -9.39 -22.31
N TYR A 45 5.06 -10.16 -21.81
CA TYR A 45 5.29 -10.97 -20.63
C TYR A 45 6.39 -11.99 -20.89
N VAL A 46 7.25 -12.18 -19.90
CA VAL A 46 8.24 -13.26 -19.87
C VAL A 46 8.12 -14.00 -18.54
N GLU A 47 8.29 -15.30 -18.57
CA GLU A 47 8.21 -16.12 -17.35
C GLU A 47 9.41 -15.86 -16.46
N PRO A 48 9.21 -15.64 -15.15
CA PRO A 48 10.31 -15.53 -14.21
C PRO A 48 11.13 -16.82 -14.13
N VAL A 49 12.45 -16.67 -13.99
CA VAL A 49 13.33 -17.78 -13.62
C VAL A 49 13.47 -17.82 -12.11
N PHE A 50 13.26 -19.00 -11.53
CA PHE A 50 13.23 -19.18 -10.08
C PHE A 50 14.49 -19.87 -9.56
N TYR A 51 15.02 -19.35 -8.46
CA TYR A 51 16.16 -19.90 -7.71
C TYR A 51 15.68 -20.25 -6.29
N ALA A 52 15.55 -21.53 -6.01
CA ALA A 52 15.11 -21.99 -4.70
C ALA A 52 16.25 -21.97 -3.69
N ASN A 53 15.98 -21.47 -2.50
CA ASN A 53 16.80 -21.61 -1.31
C ASN A 53 16.37 -22.87 -0.51
N GLY A 54 16.64 -22.92 0.78
CA GLY A 54 16.24 -24.05 1.62
C GLY A 54 14.77 -24.04 2.00
N GLU A 55 14.34 -25.07 2.72
CA GLU A 55 12.99 -25.13 3.29
C GLU A 55 12.76 -23.95 4.26
N GLY A 56 11.64 -23.24 4.09
CA GLY A 56 11.31 -22.05 4.87
C GLY A 56 12.05 -20.77 4.47
N GLU A 57 12.90 -20.83 3.43
CA GLU A 57 13.61 -19.69 2.89
C GLU A 57 12.95 -19.17 1.59
N PRO A 58 13.11 -17.89 1.22
CA PRO A 58 12.48 -17.35 0.01
C PRO A 58 13.01 -17.99 -1.26
N THR A 59 12.11 -18.27 -2.20
CA THR A 59 12.46 -18.57 -3.60
C THR A 59 12.58 -17.24 -4.35
N ILE A 60 13.71 -17.03 -5.01
CA ILE A 60 13.99 -15.81 -5.76
C ILE A 60 13.53 -15.93 -7.19
N GLY A 61 12.60 -15.08 -7.61
CA GLY A 61 12.15 -14.99 -9.00
C GLY A 61 12.71 -13.74 -9.67
N VAL A 62 13.27 -13.87 -10.86
CA VAL A 62 13.86 -12.76 -11.63
C VAL A 62 13.50 -12.84 -13.12
N THR A 63 13.46 -11.67 -13.74
CA THR A 63 13.28 -11.52 -15.19
C THR A 63 14.38 -10.66 -15.81
N TYR A 64 14.39 -9.38 -15.52
CA TYR A 64 15.33 -8.40 -16.10
C TYR A 64 16.46 -7.98 -15.17
N VAL A 65 16.47 -8.44 -13.94
CA VAL A 65 17.57 -8.25 -12.99
C VAL A 65 18.27 -9.58 -12.73
N GLY A 66 19.53 -9.52 -12.27
CA GLY A 66 20.33 -10.70 -11.99
C GLY A 66 20.08 -11.29 -10.61
N VAL A 67 20.87 -12.30 -10.28
CA VAL A 67 20.87 -12.97 -8.99
C VAL A 67 22.28 -12.98 -8.44
N ILE A 68 22.43 -12.67 -7.17
CA ILE A 68 23.67 -12.80 -6.42
C ILE A 68 23.61 -14.12 -5.64
N LYS A 69 24.63 -14.92 -5.74
CA LYS A 69 24.80 -16.12 -4.93
C LYS A 69 25.94 -15.91 -3.96
N ALA A 70 25.61 -15.91 -2.68
CA ALA A 70 26.55 -15.74 -1.57
C ALA A 70 26.23 -16.76 -0.47
N ASP A 71 27.25 -17.35 0.14
CA ASP A 71 27.12 -18.37 1.20
C ASP A 71 26.20 -19.55 0.81
N GLY A 72 26.17 -19.90 -0.46
CA GLY A 72 25.29 -20.97 -1.00
C GLY A 72 23.82 -20.60 -1.11
N LYS A 73 23.45 -19.32 -0.92
CA LYS A 73 22.10 -18.76 -1.00
C LYS A 73 21.96 -17.80 -2.17
N TYR A 74 20.73 -17.66 -2.68
CA TYR A 74 20.37 -16.79 -3.80
C TYR A 74 19.69 -15.54 -3.29
N PHE A 75 20.07 -14.39 -3.86
CA PHE A 75 19.53 -13.06 -3.57
C PHE A 75 19.24 -12.34 -4.89
N LYS A 76 18.18 -11.54 -4.90
CA LYS A 76 17.84 -10.73 -6.07
C LYS A 76 18.73 -9.50 -6.12
N ASP A 77 19.42 -9.29 -7.23
CA ASP A 77 20.16 -8.05 -7.50
C ASP A 77 19.16 -6.97 -7.96
N SER A 78 18.50 -6.36 -6.98
CA SER A 78 17.30 -5.54 -7.23
C SER A 78 17.62 -4.15 -7.80
N ASN A 79 18.87 -3.70 -7.75
CA ASN A 79 19.33 -2.45 -8.35
C ASN A 79 20.34 -2.67 -9.48
N ASN A 80 20.56 -3.93 -9.85
CA ASN A 80 21.43 -4.34 -10.94
C ASN A 80 22.88 -3.81 -10.82
N ASN A 81 23.39 -3.74 -9.59
CA ASN A 81 24.75 -3.25 -9.31
C ASN A 81 25.79 -4.37 -9.19
N HIS A 82 25.36 -5.65 -9.20
CA HIS A 82 26.16 -6.86 -9.06
C HIS A 82 26.81 -7.05 -7.69
N GLU A 83 26.30 -6.36 -6.68
CA GLU A 83 26.75 -6.47 -5.28
C GLU A 83 25.56 -6.89 -4.40
N LEU A 84 25.82 -7.63 -3.32
CA LEU A 84 24.76 -7.94 -2.36
C LEU A 84 24.60 -6.78 -1.39
N ASP A 85 23.60 -5.98 -1.60
CA ASP A 85 23.24 -4.87 -0.72
C ASP A 85 22.48 -5.36 0.52
N PRO A 86 22.55 -4.64 1.67
CA PRO A 86 21.81 -5.00 2.86
C PRO A 86 20.31 -5.11 2.64
N PHE A 87 19.68 -4.28 1.78
CA PHE A 87 18.24 -4.36 1.53
C PHE A 87 17.83 -5.61 0.74
N GLU A 88 18.76 -6.22 0.00
CA GLU A 88 18.56 -7.44 -0.79
C GLU A 88 18.77 -8.71 0.04
N ASP A 89 19.57 -8.60 1.10
CA ASP A 89 19.84 -9.73 1.99
C ASP A 89 18.63 -10.02 2.89
N TRP A 90 17.80 -10.95 2.44
CA TRP A 90 16.60 -11.38 3.13
C TRP A 90 16.83 -12.01 4.52
N ARG A 91 18.09 -12.31 4.88
CA ARG A 91 18.48 -12.83 6.21
C ARG A 91 18.55 -11.74 7.27
N LEU A 92 18.70 -10.47 6.85
CA LEU A 92 18.73 -9.33 7.75
C LEU A 92 17.31 -8.96 8.20
N ASP A 93 17.23 -8.31 9.35
CA ASP A 93 15.97 -7.82 9.87
C ASP A 93 15.35 -6.74 8.95
N PRO A 94 14.01 -6.61 8.95
CA PRO A 94 13.32 -5.67 8.07
C PRO A 94 13.72 -4.21 8.25
N GLU A 95 14.09 -3.78 9.46
CA GLU A 95 14.47 -2.38 9.74
C GLU A 95 15.81 -2.05 9.10
N THR A 96 16.81 -2.93 9.25
CA THR A 96 18.11 -2.80 8.59
C THR A 96 17.96 -2.75 7.07
N ARG A 97 17.14 -3.63 6.51
CA ARG A 97 16.87 -3.69 5.06
C ARG A 97 16.16 -2.43 4.57
N ALA A 98 15.14 -1.97 5.30
CA ALA A 98 14.40 -0.76 4.94
C ALA A 98 15.26 0.49 5.01
N ALA A 99 16.12 0.62 6.01
CA ALA A 99 17.03 1.77 6.16
C ALA A 99 18.00 1.87 4.97
N ASP A 100 18.60 0.75 4.56
CA ASP A 100 19.50 0.71 3.40
C ASP A 100 18.75 1.01 2.09
N LEU A 101 17.57 0.40 1.87
CA LEU A 101 16.72 0.68 0.71
C LEU A 101 16.38 2.16 0.60
N VAL A 102 15.88 2.76 1.69
CA VAL A 102 15.51 4.19 1.72
C VAL A 102 16.70 5.09 1.42
N ALA A 103 17.91 4.73 1.89
CA ALA A 103 19.11 5.49 1.58
C ALA A 103 19.49 5.47 0.08
N LYS A 104 19.16 4.38 -0.62
CA LYS A 104 19.45 4.20 -2.05
C LYS A 104 18.34 4.72 -2.99
N MET A 105 17.13 4.90 -2.47
CA MET A 105 16.00 5.39 -3.27
C MET A 105 16.15 6.86 -3.65
N SER A 106 15.76 7.20 -4.88
CA SER A 106 15.56 8.57 -5.32
C SER A 106 14.39 9.25 -4.58
N VAL A 107 14.33 10.57 -4.63
CA VAL A 107 13.18 11.34 -4.11
C VAL A 107 11.90 10.94 -4.86
N GLU A 108 12.01 10.74 -6.15
CA GLU A 108 10.96 10.32 -7.05
C GLU A 108 10.36 8.98 -6.61
N GLN A 109 11.19 7.99 -6.31
CA GLN A 109 10.73 6.69 -5.82
C GLN A 109 10.06 6.81 -4.44
N LYS A 110 10.61 7.60 -3.52
CA LYS A 110 10.01 7.83 -2.20
C LYS A 110 8.63 8.47 -2.30
N ILE A 111 8.47 9.45 -3.18
CA ILE A 111 7.17 10.07 -3.45
C ILE A 111 6.21 9.06 -4.07
N GLY A 112 6.67 8.26 -5.04
CA GLY A 112 5.86 7.22 -5.66
C GLY A 112 5.30 6.20 -4.65
N LEU A 113 6.09 5.79 -3.65
CA LEU A 113 5.62 4.89 -2.58
C LEU A 113 4.55 5.51 -1.68
N SER A 114 4.48 6.83 -1.59
CA SER A 114 3.50 7.54 -0.78
C SER A 114 2.16 7.78 -1.49
N LEU A 115 1.97 7.28 -2.70
CA LEU A 115 0.76 7.44 -3.49
C LEU A 115 0.15 6.08 -3.81
N ALA A 116 -1.14 5.88 -3.50
CA ALA A 116 -1.88 4.71 -3.91
C ALA A 116 -2.79 5.07 -5.09
N GLN A 117 -2.57 4.44 -6.24
CA GLN A 117 -3.38 4.64 -7.44
C GLN A 117 -4.48 3.59 -7.54
N MET A 118 -5.62 4.00 -8.08
CA MET A 118 -6.61 3.03 -8.50
C MET A 118 -6.15 2.38 -9.79
N VAL A 119 -6.02 1.05 -9.74
CA VAL A 119 -5.76 0.23 -10.91
C VAL A 119 -7.02 -0.51 -11.24
N LEU A 120 -7.61 -0.24 -12.39
CA LEU A 120 -8.76 -0.98 -12.88
C LEU A 120 -8.26 -2.11 -13.76
N MET A 121 -8.60 -3.35 -13.37
CA MET A 121 -8.37 -4.49 -14.26
C MET A 121 -9.16 -4.27 -15.55
N PRO A 122 -8.56 -4.53 -16.72
CA PRO A 122 -9.30 -4.60 -17.97
C PRO A 122 -10.45 -5.60 -17.88
N GLY A 123 -11.36 -5.53 -18.82
CA GLY A 123 -12.38 -6.55 -19.02
C GLY A 123 -11.83 -7.94 -19.35
N ALA A 124 -10.49 -8.13 -19.38
CA ALA A 124 -9.84 -9.43 -19.41
C ALA A 124 -9.99 -10.08 -18.03
N THR A 125 -11.00 -10.94 -17.90
CA THR A 125 -11.27 -11.68 -16.67
C THR A 125 -10.53 -13.02 -16.62
N THR A 126 -9.86 -13.43 -17.70
CA THR A 126 -9.11 -14.67 -17.80
C THR A 126 -7.72 -14.43 -18.40
N TYR A 127 -6.80 -15.34 -18.14
CA TYR A 127 -5.45 -15.34 -18.72
C TYR A 127 -5.50 -15.25 -20.26
N GLU A 128 -6.37 -16.06 -20.88
CA GLU A 128 -6.53 -16.13 -22.34
C GLU A 128 -7.01 -14.80 -22.93
N ALA A 129 -7.85 -14.06 -22.21
CA ALA A 129 -8.36 -12.76 -22.66
C ALA A 129 -7.29 -11.66 -22.61
N ALA A 130 -6.21 -11.87 -21.84
CA ALA A 130 -5.08 -10.96 -21.76
C ALA A 130 -4.00 -11.25 -22.82
N LEU A 131 -4.13 -12.34 -23.59
CA LEU A 131 -3.15 -12.68 -24.61
C LEU A 131 -3.36 -11.90 -25.93
N ASP A 132 -2.27 -11.67 -26.65
CA ASP A 132 -2.30 -11.26 -28.04
C ASP A 132 -2.52 -12.47 -28.99
N ALA A 133 -2.50 -12.20 -30.30
CA ALA A 133 -2.71 -13.25 -31.30
C ALA A 133 -1.57 -14.31 -31.34
N ASP A 134 -0.43 -13.98 -30.78
CA ASP A 134 0.78 -14.83 -30.75
C ASP A 134 0.91 -15.57 -29.42
N GLY A 135 -0.06 -15.43 -28.50
CA GLY A 135 -0.09 -16.08 -27.20
C GLY A 135 0.77 -15.41 -26.13
N ASN A 136 1.26 -14.20 -26.38
CA ASN A 136 1.96 -13.40 -25.37
C ASN A 136 0.97 -12.56 -24.58
N VAL A 137 1.33 -12.20 -23.34
CA VAL A 137 0.55 -11.24 -22.58
C VAL A 137 0.56 -9.89 -23.29
N ASP A 138 -0.62 -9.46 -23.69
CA ASP A 138 -0.83 -8.12 -24.22
C ASP A 138 -0.84 -7.10 -23.09
N PHE A 139 0.32 -6.50 -22.82
CA PHE A 139 0.45 -5.47 -21.81
C PHE A 139 -0.50 -4.30 -22.03
N SER A 140 -0.90 -4.04 -23.28
CA SER A 140 -1.92 -3.04 -23.57
C SER A 140 -3.27 -3.39 -22.97
N LYS A 141 -3.58 -4.67 -22.81
CA LYS A 141 -4.80 -5.13 -22.14
C LYS A 141 -4.69 -5.15 -20.63
N LEU A 142 -3.49 -5.31 -20.07
CA LEU A 142 -3.25 -5.36 -18.62
C LEU A 142 -2.89 -3.99 -18.04
N MET A 143 -2.07 -3.24 -18.75
CA MET A 143 -1.39 -2.05 -18.24
C MET A 143 -1.98 -0.75 -18.80
N VAL A 144 -2.40 -0.73 -20.05
CA VAL A 144 -3.03 0.43 -20.72
C VAL A 144 -4.51 0.58 -20.39
N VAL A 145 -5.06 -0.33 -19.62
CA VAL A 145 -6.42 -0.11 -19.13
C VAL A 145 -6.47 0.97 -18.07
N SER A 146 -5.40 1.20 -17.33
CA SER A 146 -5.33 2.42 -16.54
C SER A 146 -5.36 3.66 -17.45
N GLU A 147 -4.65 3.68 -18.54
CA GLU A 147 -4.72 4.78 -19.52
C GLU A 147 -6.11 4.88 -20.17
N LYS A 148 -6.67 3.79 -20.70
CA LYS A 148 -8.00 3.80 -21.32
C LYS A 148 -9.15 4.04 -20.35
N VAL A 149 -9.04 3.57 -19.11
CA VAL A 149 -10.04 3.87 -18.10
C VAL A 149 -9.94 5.30 -17.63
N PHE A 150 -8.75 5.86 -17.57
CA PHE A 150 -8.56 7.27 -17.31
C PHE A 150 -9.02 8.13 -18.50
N ASP A 151 -8.78 7.72 -19.73
CA ASP A 151 -9.30 8.35 -20.94
C ASP A 151 -10.84 8.37 -20.98
N VAL A 152 -11.48 7.30 -20.58
CA VAL A 152 -12.95 7.18 -20.56
C VAL A 152 -13.58 7.90 -19.36
N ALA A 153 -12.87 7.98 -18.23
CA ALA A 153 -13.35 8.64 -17.02
C ALA A 153 -13.02 10.14 -16.95
N MET A 154 -12.18 10.63 -17.85
CA MET A 154 -11.70 12.00 -17.84
C MET A 154 -11.74 12.56 -19.25
N ASP A 155 -12.58 13.54 -19.48
CA ASP A 155 -12.68 14.29 -20.74
C ASP A 155 -11.41 15.11 -21.07
N ASP A 156 -10.29 14.81 -20.46
CA ASP A 156 -9.01 15.50 -20.63
C ASP A 156 -7.87 14.52 -20.96
N PRO A 157 -7.61 14.28 -22.24
CA PRO A 157 -6.55 13.39 -22.71
C PRO A 157 -5.14 13.86 -22.33
N THR A 158 -4.96 15.10 -21.86
CA THR A 158 -3.63 15.62 -21.47
C THR A 158 -3.17 15.16 -20.08
N ARG A 159 -4.05 14.54 -19.29
CA ARG A 159 -3.73 14.01 -17.97
C ARG A 159 -3.20 12.57 -17.94
N VAL A 160 -3.14 11.93 -19.09
CA VAL A 160 -2.78 10.51 -19.24
C VAL A 160 -1.34 10.33 -19.76
N ASN A 161 -0.47 11.30 -19.54
CA ASN A 161 0.88 11.26 -20.10
C ASN A 161 1.92 10.44 -19.30
N ASN A 162 1.50 9.77 -18.24
CA ASN A 162 2.39 8.80 -17.61
C ASN A 162 2.12 7.44 -18.23
N SER A 163 3.06 6.90 -18.99
CA SER A 163 2.95 5.51 -19.43
C SER A 163 2.75 4.62 -18.19
N THR A 164 2.00 3.55 -18.31
CA THR A 164 1.78 2.62 -17.19
C THR A 164 3.11 2.11 -16.62
N ALA A 165 4.13 1.91 -17.48
CA ALA A 165 5.49 1.61 -17.07
C ALA A 165 6.08 2.71 -16.19
N GLU A 166 5.84 3.97 -16.50
CA GLU A 166 6.31 5.13 -15.74
C GLU A 166 5.59 5.23 -14.38
N ILE A 167 4.27 5.03 -14.35
CA ILE A 167 3.49 4.95 -13.11
C ILE A 167 4.02 3.84 -12.21
N ILE A 168 4.23 2.64 -12.75
CA ILE A 168 4.69 1.49 -11.97
C ILE A 168 6.16 1.63 -11.58
N ALA A 169 7.02 2.08 -12.48
CA ALA A 169 8.45 2.17 -12.22
C ALA A 169 8.81 3.24 -11.19
N PHE A 170 8.19 4.42 -11.28
CA PHE A 170 8.63 5.59 -10.53
C PHE A 170 7.57 6.17 -9.60
N ASN A 171 6.28 6.09 -9.94
CA ASN A 171 5.28 6.90 -9.29
C ASN A 171 4.41 6.15 -8.29
N ASN A 172 4.09 4.89 -8.54
CA ASN A 172 3.13 4.17 -7.69
C ASN A 172 3.54 2.73 -7.52
N ARG A 173 4.01 2.39 -6.34
CA ARG A 173 4.31 1.01 -5.96
C ARG A 173 3.13 0.33 -5.26
N MET A 174 2.01 1.04 -5.18
CA MET A 174 0.81 0.54 -4.55
C MET A 174 -0.41 0.81 -5.44
N GLY A 175 -1.06 -0.25 -5.88
CA GLY A 175 -2.25 -0.18 -6.72
C GLY A 175 -3.49 -0.70 -6.02
N VAL A 176 -4.56 0.10 -6.03
CA VAL A 176 -5.87 -0.33 -5.52
C VAL A 176 -6.63 -1.03 -6.63
N VAL A 177 -6.73 -2.34 -6.54
CA VAL A 177 -7.50 -3.18 -7.48
C VAL A 177 -8.92 -3.32 -6.97
N ARG A 178 -9.89 -2.93 -7.78
CA ARG A 178 -11.30 -2.95 -7.34
C ARG A 178 -11.96 -4.31 -7.38
N VAL A 179 -11.66 -5.11 -8.36
CA VAL A 179 -12.30 -6.42 -8.53
C VAL A 179 -11.31 -7.40 -9.13
N MET A 180 -11.09 -8.49 -8.44
CA MET A 180 -10.42 -9.65 -9.00
C MET A 180 -11.32 -10.85 -8.80
N SER A 181 -12.16 -11.13 -9.82
CA SER A 181 -13.05 -12.28 -9.80
C SER A 181 -12.33 -13.59 -10.09
N ASP A 182 -11.18 -13.52 -10.73
CA ASP A 182 -10.39 -14.67 -11.15
C ASP A 182 -8.99 -14.64 -10.50
N VAL A 183 -8.61 -15.74 -9.85
CA VAL A 183 -7.29 -15.92 -9.23
C VAL A 183 -6.19 -15.82 -10.27
N GLY A 184 -6.35 -16.46 -11.44
CA GLY A 184 -5.36 -16.44 -12.51
C GLY A 184 -5.07 -15.04 -13.03
N ALA A 185 -6.11 -14.22 -13.22
CA ALA A 185 -5.94 -12.83 -13.65
C ALA A 185 -5.19 -11.99 -12.62
N GLY A 186 -5.39 -12.24 -11.33
CA GLY A 186 -4.68 -11.56 -10.26
C GLY A 186 -3.20 -11.85 -10.22
N VAL A 187 -2.86 -13.11 -10.27
CA VAL A 187 -1.45 -13.55 -10.31
C VAL A 187 -0.75 -13.02 -11.56
N LEU A 188 -1.41 -13.11 -12.72
CA LEU A 188 -0.86 -12.58 -13.96
C LEU A 188 -0.60 -11.08 -13.88
N TYR A 189 -1.55 -10.31 -13.33
CA TYR A 189 -1.40 -8.87 -13.17
C TYR A 189 -0.25 -8.52 -12.22
N ASN A 190 -0.14 -9.22 -11.09
CA ASN A 190 0.95 -9.03 -10.14
C ASN A 190 2.31 -9.35 -10.80
N ASN A 191 2.42 -10.47 -11.50
CA ASN A 191 3.64 -10.84 -12.22
C ASN A 191 4.00 -9.79 -13.30
N ALA A 192 3.03 -9.30 -14.06
CA ALA A 192 3.27 -8.29 -15.08
C ALA A 192 3.74 -6.95 -14.51
N THR A 193 3.17 -6.51 -13.37
CA THR A 193 3.60 -5.28 -12.69
C THR A 193 5.00 -5.43 -12.12
N ASN A 194 5.32 -6.55 -11.50
CA ASN A 194 6.65 -6.83 -10.95
C ASN A 194 7.72 -6.92 -12.05
N LEU A 195 7.42 -7.58 -13.15
CA LEU A 195 8.28 -7.65 -14.35
C LEU A 195 8.60 -6.23 -14.90
N THR A 196 7.62 -5.34 -14.89
CA THR A 196 7.82 -3.94 -15.32
C THR A 196 8.71 -3.17 -14.34
N THR A 197 8.59 -3.41 -13.03
CA THR A 197 9.48 -2.79 -12.04
C THR A 197 10.91 -3.29 -12.16
N GLU A 198 11.13 -4.57 -12.47
CA GLU A 198 12.46 -5.11 -12.73
C GLU A 198 13.09 -4.53 -14.00
N TYR A 199 12.29 -4.38 -15.07
CA TYR A 199 12.75 -3.77 -16.30
C TYR A 199 13.26 -2.34 -16.07
N ALA A 200 12.49 -1.54 -15.32
CA ALA A 200 12.87 -0.18 -14.97
C ALA A 200 14.14 -0.15 -14.09
N ALA A 201 14.23 -1.01 -13.09
CA ALA A 201 15.41 -1.11 -12.23
C ALA A 201 16.67 -1.46 -13.04
N ALA A 202 16.58 -2.44 -13.92
CA ALA A 202 17.68 -2.84 -14.79
C ALA A 202 18.12 -1.71 -15.75
N ALA A 203 17.18 -0.87 -16.19
CA ALA A 203 17.46 0.26 -17.09
C ALA A 203 18.07 1.47 -16.37
N THR A 204 17.76 1.67 -15.08
CA THR A 204 18.11 2.89 -14.34
C THR A 204 19.15 2.67 -13.24
N GLY A 205 19.31 1.44 -12.75
CA GLY A 205 20.11 1.13 -11.56
C GLY A 205 19.42 1.54 -10.25
N GLU A 206 18.17 1.98 -10.29
CA GLU A 206 17.39 2.27 -9.08
C GLU A 206 16.80 0.97 -8.49
N PRO A 207 16.61 0.89 -7.17
CA PRO A 207 16.08 -0.32 -6.55
C PRO A 207 14.74 -0.78 -7.11
N CYS A 208 14.62 -2.05 -7.48
CA CYS A 208 13.35 -2.67 -7.82
C CYS A 208 12.52 -2.89 -6.55
N ILE A 209 11.42 -2.17 -6.43
CA ILE A 209 10.48 -2.36 -5.33
C ILE A 209 9.23 -3.04 -5.89
N PRO A 210 8.86 -4.23 -5.39
CA PRO A 210 7.67 -4.94 -5.85
C PRO A 210 6.41 -4.08 -5.74
N PHE A 211 5.53 -4.22 -6.72
CA PHE A 211 4.25 -3.54 -6.71
C PHE A 211 3.32 -4.20 -5.68
N THR A 212 2.65 -3.39 -4.87
CA THR A 212 1.71 -3.87 -3.86
C THR A 212 0.28 -3.71 -4.36
N LEU A 213 -0.45 -4.80 -4.47
CA LEU A 213 -1.86 -4.78 -4.84
C LEU A 213 -2.75 -4.75 -3.60
N ILE A 214 -3.70 -3.80 -3.61
CA ILE A 214 -4.66 -3.60 -2.52
C ILE A 214 -6.08 -3.73 -3.07
N SER A 215 -6.98 -4.30 -2.29
CA SER A 215 -8.40 -4.28 -2.59
C SER A 215 -9.25 -3.95 -1.36
N ASN A 216 -10.49 -3.52 -1.60
CA ASN A 216 -11.44 -3.19 -0.54
C ASN A 216 -12.48 -4.33 -0.41
N PRO A 217 -12.41 -5.13 0.68
CA PRO A 217 -13.22 -6.34 0.82
C PRO A 217 -14.72 -6.09 1.01
N GLN A 218 -15.10 -4.86 1.33
CA GLN A 218 -16.46 -4.58 1.78
C GLN A 218 -17.41 -4.07 0.69
N LYS A 219 -16.93 -3.91 -0.55
CA LYS A 219 -17.70 -3.23 -1.60
C LYS A 219 -18.23 -4.16 -2.70
N PHE A 220 -17.90 -5.44 -2.69
CA PHE A 220 -18.20 -6.31 -3.82
C PHE A 220 -19.12 -7.46 -3.45
N PRO A 221 -20.31 -7.55 -4.10
CA PRO A 221 -21.13 -8.74 -4.06
C PRO A 221 -20.33 -9.92 -4.62
N GLY A 222 -20.26 -11.01 -3.86
CA GLY A 222 -19.52 -12.21 -4.28
C GLY A 222 -18.14 -12.38 -3.63
N GLU A 223 -17.66 -11.43 -2.85
CA GLU A 223 -16.59 -11.72 -1.92
C GLU A 223 -17.09 -12.75 -0.89
N PRO A 224 -16.45 -13.94 -0.78
CA PRO A 224 -16.93 -15.01 0.12
C PRO A 224 -16.97 -14.60 1.58
N GLY A 225 -16.28 -13.50 1.89
CA GLY A 225 -15.95 -13.10 3.24
C GLY A 225 -17.06 -12.49 4.08
N THR A 226 -18.03 -11.76 3.51
CA THR A 226 -18.88 -10.91 4.36
C THR A 226 -19.88 -11.72 5.21
N MET A 227 -20.58 -12.67 4.62
CA MET A 227 -21.50 -13.50 5.38
C MET A 227 -20.81 -14.52 6.28
N GLY A 228 -19.72 -15.11 5.79
CA GLY A 228 -18.92 -16.06 6.57
C GLY A 228 -18.28 -15.39 7.78
N LEU A 229 -17.75 -14.19 7.62
CA LEU A 229 -17.20 -13.41 8.73
C LEU A 229 -18.29 -13.03 9.75
N ALA A 230 -19.46 -12.60 9.30
CA ALA A 230 -20.58 -12.33 10.21
C ALA A 230 -21.00 -13.57 10.99
N ALA A 231 -21.05 -14.73 10.34
CA ALA A 231 -21.35 -16.00 11.00
C ALA A 231 -20.28 -16.39 12.02
N ALA A 232 -19.00 -16.19 11.72
CA ALA A 232 -17.90 -16.44 12.65
C ALA A 232 -17.99 -15.52 13.87
N VAL A 233 -18.24 -14.22 13.67
CA VAL A 233 -18.44 -13.24 14.76
C VAL A 233 -19.61 -13.66 15.65
N MET A 234 -20.75 -13.99 15.05
CA MET A 234 -21.93 -14.43 15.81
C MET A 234 -21.66 -15.73 16.57
N GLY A 235 -20.97 -16.69 15.94
CA GLY A 235 -20.60 -17.96 16.56
C GLY A 235 -19.70 -17.77 17.78
N ASP A 236 -18.67 -16.96 17.68
CA ASP A 236 -17.75 -16.66 18.77
C ASP A 236 -18.44 -15.94 19.94
N VAL A 237 -19.21 -14.91 19.64
CA VAL A 237 -19.95 -14.17 20.69
C VAL A 237 -20.96 -15.06 21.40
N ALA A 238 -21.69 -15.91 20.65
CA ALA A 238 -22.63 -16.86 21.25
C ALA A 238 -21.96 -17.94 22.10
N ASN A 239 -20.71 -18.29 21.80
CA ASN A 239 -19.94 -19.32 22.50
C ASN A 239 -19.10 -18.79 23.69
N GLY A 240 -19.26 -17.53 24.07
CA GLY A 240 -18.55 -16.95 25.20
C GLY A 240 -17.24 -16.25 24.85
N GLY A 241 -16.99 -16.00 23.56
CA GLY A 241 -15.99 -15.02 23.10
C GLY A 241 -14.54 -15.50 23.12
N ASP A 242 -14.25 -16.71 22.63
CA ASP A 242 -12.85 -17.12 22.43
C ASP A 242 -12.23 -16.56 21.13
N TYR A 243 -13.07 -16.04 20.22
CA TYR A 243 -12.72 -15.40 18.96
C TYR A 243 -11.91 -16.24 17.97
N SER A 244 -11.76 -17.55 18.23
CA SER A 244 -11.00 -18.49 17.39
C SER A 244 -11.63 -18.75 16.03
N LEU A 245 -12.96 -18.67 15.91
CA LEU A 245 -13.65 -18.80 14.63
C LEU A 245 -13.36 -17.60 13.72
N ILE A 246 -13.27 -16.40 14.27
CA ILE A 246 -12.92 -15.17 13.54
C ILE A 246 -11.48 -15.27 13.02
N GLU A 247 -10.54 -15.66 13.89
CA GLU A 247 -9.14 -15.86 13.52
C GLU A 247 -9.02 -16.89 12.38
N ARG A 248 -9.68 -18.06 12.55
CA ARG A 248 -9.66 -19.12 11.53
C ARG A 248 -10.30 -18.67 10.22
N PHE A 249 -11.41 -17.93 10.28
CA PHE A 249 -12.03 -17.36 9.08
C PHE A 249 -11.09 -16.38 8.39
N ALA A 250 -10.46 -15.49 9.16
CA ALA A 250 -9.52 -14.50 8.64
C ALA A 250 -8.31 -15.18 7.96
N ASP A 251 -7.78 -16.26 8.53
CA ASP A 251 -6.70 -17.03 7.89
C ASP A 251 -7.15 -17.70 6.58
N LEU A 252 -8.35 -18.28 6.54
CA LEU A 252 -8.87 -18.88 5.30
C LEU A 252 -9.10 -17.82 4.20
N ASP A 253 -9.64 -16.66 4.56
CA ASP A 253 -9.84 -15.56 3.61
C ASP A 253 -8.48 -14.99 3.15
N ARG A 254 -7.51 -14.87 4.06
CA ARG A 254 -6.12 -14.51 3.73
C ARG A 254 -5.54 -15.40 2.63
N GLN A 255 -5.73 -16.73 2.74
CA GLN A 255 -5.23 -17.67 1.73
C GLN A 255 -5.86 -17.42 0.35
N ILE A 256 -7.13 -17.01 0.30
CA ILE A 256 -7.79 -16.63 -0.96
C ILE A 256 -7.20 -15.33 -1.51
N TRP A 257 -6.92 -14.36 -0.64
CA TRP A 257 -6.31 -13.09 -1.04
C TRP A 257 -4.90 -13.28 -1.57
N ASP A 258 -4.08 -14.03 -0.86
CA ASP A 258 -2.72 -14.39 -1.26
C ASP A 258 -2.71 -15.13 -2.61
N ALA A 259 -3.59 -16.12 -2.79
CA ALA A 259 -3.73 -16.83 -4.06
C ALA A 259 -4.17 -15.94 -5.24
N LYS A 260 -4.79 -14.79 -4.98
CA LYS A 260 -5.12 -13.78 -5.98
C LYS A 260 -3.99 -12.77 -6.23
N GLY A 261 -2.89 -12.87 -5.52
CA GLY A 261 -1.79 -11.90 -5.59
C GLY A 261 -2.14 -10.55 -4.95
N LEU A 262 -3.05 -10.53 -3.98
CA LEU A 262 -3.43 -9.33 -3.23
C LEU A 262 -2.66 -9.26 -1.92
N ASP A 263 -1.82 -8.25 -1.79
CA ASP A 263 -0.87 -8.13 -0.66
C ASP A 263 -1.47 -7.45 0.56
N ARG A 264 -2.44 -6.56 0.34
CA ARG A 264 -3.05 -5.74 1.40
C ARG A 264 -4.55 -5.57 1.22
N MET A 265 -5.23 -5.41 2.33
CA MET A 265 -6.67 -5.23 2.40
C MET A 265 -7.04 -3.84 2.92
N TYR A 266 -7.84 -3.07 2.17
CA TYR A 266 -8.49 -1.84 2.66
C TYR A 266 -9.62 -2.19 3.64
N GLY A 267 -9.31 -2.73 4.77
CA GLY A 267 -10.22 -3.20 5.80
C GLY A 267 -9.47 -3.97 6.89
N ARG A 268 -10.14 -4.55 7.83
CA ARG A 268 -11.62 -4.50 7.96
C ARG A 268 -12.05 -3.17 8.58
N GLN A 269 -13.35 -2.84 8.39
CA GLN A 269 -13.96 -1.70 9.08
C GLN A 269 -14.24 -2.08 10.53
N ILE A 270 -13.63 -1.37 11.47
CA ILE A 270 -13.75 -1.57 12.91
C ILE A 270 -14.40 -0.39 13.62
N ASP A 271 -15.11 0.45 12.86
CA ASP A 271 -15.95 1.50 13.44
C ASP A 271 -17.03 0.88 14.33
N LEU A 272 -17.21 1.41 15.54
CA LEU A 272 -18.23 0.93 16.46
C LEU A 272 -19.64 1.32 15.97
N ILE A 273 -20.64 0.46 16.13
CA ILE A 273 -22.04 0.82 15.84
C ILE A 273 -22.52 1.77 16.93
N THR A 274 -22.82 3.02 16.59
CA THR A 274 -23.24 4.05 17.56
C THR A 274 -24.57 4.71 17.26
N ASP A 275 -24.94 4.82 16.00
CA ASP A 275 -26.21 5.37 15.55
C ASP A 275 -26.89 4.40 14.56
N PRO A 276 -28.10 3.88 14.84
CA PRO A 276 -28.78 2.93 13.96
C PRO A 276 -29.11 3.51 12.58
N ARG A 277 -29.08 4.82 12.43
CA ARG A 277 -29.31 5.51 11.14
C ARG A 277 -28.05 5.56 10.27
N TRP A 278 -26.87 5.28 10.84
CA TRP A 278 -25.64 5.34 10.09
C TRP A 278 -25.57 4.24 9.04
N GLY A 279 -25.48 4.63 7.76
CA GLY A 279 -25.62 3.71 6.62
C GLY A 279 -24.49 2.68 6.47
N ARG A 280 -23.41 2.76 7.32
CA ARG A 280 -22.31 1.80 7.30
C ARG A 280 -22.33 0.78 8.43
N ASN A 281 -23.37 0.73 9.24
CA ASN A 281 -23.52 -0.28 10.28
C ASN A 281 -23.48 -1.71 9.74
N VAL A 282 -23.88 -1.92 8.48
CA VAL A 282 -23.89 -3.23 7.82
C VAL A 282 -22.49 -3.74 7.44
N THR A 283 -21.48 -2.90 7.59
CA THR A 283 -20.08 -3.23 7.22
C THR A 283 -19.14 -3.27 8.42
N THR A 284 -19.68 -3.17 9.65
CA THR A 284 -18.97 -3.32 10.90
C THR A 284 -19.62 -4.40 11.79
N PHE A 285 -19.19 -4.56 13.04
CA PHE A 285 -19.47 -5.80 13.78
C PHE A 285 -20.35 -5.62 15.01
N THR A 286 -20.14 -4.59 15.83
CA THR A 286 -20.73 -4.50 17.17
C THR A 286 -20.83 -3.07 17.68
N GLU A 287 -21.65 -2.86 18.69
CA GLU A 287 -21.75 -1.63 19.50
C GLU A 287 -20.92 -1.68 20.78
N ASP A 288 -20.35 -2.85 21.12
CA ASP A 288 -19.53 -3.05 22.31
C ASP A 288 -18.04 -2.83 21.99
N PRO A 289 -17.37 -1.85 22.64
CA PRO A 289 -15.97 -1.57 22.37
C PRO A 289 -15.01 -2.70 22.80
N ALA A 290 -15.32 -3.48 23.82
CA ALA A 290 -14.47 -4.60 24.24
C ALA A 290 -14.60 -5.78 23.25
N VAL A 291 -15.82 -6.05 22.80
CA VAL A 291 -16.05 -7.06 21.74
C VAL A 291 -15.37 -6.63 20.44
N MET A 292 -15.43 -5.34 20.08
CA MET A 292 -14.72 -4.82 18.89
C MET A 292 -13.21 -5.00 19.02
N ALA A 293 -12.62 -4.75 20.17
CA ALA A 293 -11.18 -4.93 20.40
C ALA A 293 -10.76 -6.40 20.18
N ASN A 294 -11.54 -7.34 20.72
CA ASN A 294 -11.27 -8.78 20.57
C ASN A 294 -11.45 -9.25 19.12
N ILE A 295 -12.50 -8.80 18.44
CA ILE A 295 -12.70 -9.06 16.99
C ILE A 295 -11.51 -8.55 16.20
N THR A 296 -11.07 -7.33 16.48
CA THR A 296 -9.96 -6.70 15.77
C THR A 296 -8.66 -7.49 15.96
N ALA A 297 -8.34 -7.90 17.18
CA ALA A 297 -7.15 -8.70 17.46
C ALA A 297 -7.18 -10.04 16.68
N ALA A 298 -8.32 -10.73 16.67
CA ALA A 298 -8.50 -11.99 15.93
C ALA A 298 -8.36 -11.79 14.41
N LEU A 299 -8.91 -10.69 13.86
CA LEU A 299 -8.77 -10.35 12.44
C LEU A 299 -7.31 -10.08 12.07
N VAL A 300 -6.59 -9.24 12.85
CA VAL A 300 -5.18 -8.94 12.57
C VAL A 300 -4.36 -10.22 12.61
N LYS A 301 -4.54 -11.04 13.65
CA LYS A 301 -3.82 -12.31 13.81
C LYS A 301 -4.05 -13.27 12.65
N GLY A 302 -5.30 -13.43 12.19
CA GLY A 302 -5.62 -14.33 11.10
C GLY A 302 -5.11 -13.83 9.75
N TYR A 303 -5.32 -12.56 9.39
CA TYR A 303 -4.88 -12.02 8.10
C TYR A 303 -3.37 -11.82 8.02
N GLN A 304 -2.72 -11.35 9.06
CA GLN A 304 -1.28 -11.11 9.06
C GLN A 304 -0.44 -12.34 9.45
N SER A 305 -1.10 -13.47 9.73
CA SER A 305 -0.48 -14.73 10.20
C SER A 305 0.27 -14.59 11.52
N GLY A 306 -0.12 -13.63 12.36
CA GLY A 306 0.49 -13.39 13.67
C GLY A 306 0.13 -12.03 14.26
N THR A 307 0.65 -11.77 15.45
CA THR A 307 0.45 -10.52 16.21
C THR A 307 1.72 -9.69 16.35
N ASP A 308 2.81 -10.10 15.72
CA ASP A 308 4.09 -9.40 15.73
C ASP A 308 4.38 -8.80 14.33
N GLY A 309 3.42 -8.03 13.81
CA GLY A 309 3.47 -7.44 12.48
C GLY A 309 3.08 -8.42 11.37
N LEU A 310 3.29 -7.98 10.13
CA LEU A 310 3.01 -8.78 8.95
C LEU A 310 4.03 -9.90 8.80
N GLN A 311 3.57 -11.15 8.86
CA GLN A 311 4.42 -12.32 8.69
C GLN A 311 4.55 -12.73 7.21
N PRO A 312 5.56 -13.53 6.85
CA PRO A 312 5.60 -14.17 5.54
C PRO A 312 4.28 -14.88 5.22
N ASN A 313 3.78 -14.75 4.02
CA ASN A 313 2.46 -15.24 3.56
C ASN A 313 1.25 -14.55 4.23
N GLY A 314 1.44 -13.51 5.03
CA GLY A 314 0.36 -12.70 5.57
C GLY A 314 -0.18 -11.70 4.53
N VAL A 315 -1.43 -11.27 4.72
CA VAL A 315 -2.04 -10.14 4.01
C VAL A 315 -2.16 -8.96 4.98
N GLY A 316 -1.51 -7.84 4.64
CA GLY A 316 -1.48 -6.67 5.52
C GLY A 316 -2.85 -6.01 5.64
N LEU A 317 -3.34 -5.84 6.88
CA LEU A 317 -4.58 -5.11 7.12
C LEU A 317 -4.35 -3.61 7.20
N ILE A 318 -5.27 -2.84 6.58
CA ILE A 318 -5.42 -1.40 6.75
C ILE A 318 -6.75 -1.17 7.44
N VAL A 319 -6.76 -1.31 8.77
CA VAL A 319 -8.00 -1.18 9.54
C VAL A 319 -8.55 0.24 9.48
N LYS A 320 -9.89 0.38 9.54
CA LYS A 320 -10.55 1.67 9.26
C LYS A 320 -11.84 1.86 10.04
N HIS A 321 -12.26 3.13 10.20
CA HIS A 321 -11.66 4.41 9.78
C HIS A 321 -11.27 5.19 11.04
N PHE A 322 -9.99 5.35 11.27
CA PHE A 322 -9.46 6.02 12.47
C PHE A 322 -9.86 7.50 12.55
N PRO A 323 -10.23 8.01 13.72
CA PRO A 323 -10.40 7.36 15.03
C PRO A 323 -11.87 6.94 15.33
N GLY A 324 -12.65 6.56 14.33
CA GLY A 324 -14.04 6.13 14.45
C GLY A 324 -15.01 7.03 13.67
N ASP A 325 -15.29 6.65 12.41
CA ASP A 325 -16.18 7.41 11.50
C ASP A 325 -17.65 7.33 11.93
N SER A 326 -18.01 6.34 12.75
CA SER A 326 -19.36 6.14 13.26
C SER A 326 -19.83 7.16 14.32
N ALA A 327 -18.91 7.97 14.88
CA ALA A 327 -19.28 9.13 15.71
C ALA A 327 -19.99 10.24 14.90
N SER A 328 -20.62 9.86 13.82
CA SER A 328 -21.23 10.72 12.82
C SER A 328 -22.41 11.51 13.38
N TYR A 329 -22.39 12.82 13.17
CA TYR A 329 -23.51 13.69 13.57
C TYR A 329 -24.78 13.32 12.79
N ASN A 330 -25.84 12.96 13.53
CA ASN A 330 -27.15 12.53 12.98
C ASN A 330 -27.11 11.30 12.05
N GLY A 331 -26.06 10.46 12.13
CA GLY A 331 -25.95 9.26 11.30
C GLY A 331 -25.62 9.52 9.82
N PHE A 332 -25.26 10.73 9.46
CA PHE A 332 -24.90 11.05 8.07
C PHE A 332 -23.53 10.49 7.70
N LYS A 333 -23.42 10.02 6.47
CA LYS A 333 -22.18 9.45 5.93
C LYS A 333 -21.15 10.57 5.66
N SER A 334 -19.91 10.39 6.14
CA SER A 334 -18.83 11.37 6.05
C SER A 334 -18.35 11.71 4.62
N HIS A 335 -18.75 10.92 3.62
CA HIS A 335 -18.48 11.21 2.20
C HIS A 335 -19.24 12.45 1.69
N TYR A 336 -20.21 12.95 2.41
CA TYR A 336 -21.02 14.10 2.02
C TYR A 336 -20.85 15.27 2.98
N LYS A 337 -20.97 16.48 2.49
CA LYS A 337 -20.80 17.71 3.28
C LYS A 337 -21.67 17.74 4.55
N THR A 338 -22.87 17.18 4.51
CA THR A 338 -23.75 17.07 5.67
C THR A 338 -23.24 16.10 6.73
N GLY A 339 -22.46 15.10 6.35
CA GLY A 339 -21.90 14.07 7.23
C GLY A 339 -20.46 14.31 7.65
N GLN A 340 -19.88 15.46 7.34
CA GLN A 340 -18.47 15.77 7.63
C GLN A 340 -18.11 15.81 9.12
N TRP A 341 -19.11 15.77 10.02
CA TRP A 341 -18.95 16.04 11.43
C TRP A 341 -18.90 14.77 12.30
N ARG A 342 -17.83 14.63 13.12
CA ARG A 342 -17.79 13.72 14.26
C ARG A 342 -18.20 14.44 15.52
N MET A 343 -19.11 13.85 16.29
CA MET A 343 -19.64 14.44 17.49
C MET A 343 -19.41 13.55 18.71
N TYR A 344 -18.65 14.04 19.65
CA TYR A 344 -18.42 13.43 20.96
C TYR A 344 -19.18 14.22 22.03
N ARG A 345 -20.29 13.66 22.54
CA ARG A 345 -21.20 14.36 23.46
C ARG A 345 -20.73 14.33 24.91
N THR A 346 -19.85 13.38 25.25
CA THR A 346 -19.36 13.18 26.61
C THR A 346 -17.85 13.27 26.64
N GLU A 347 -17.31 13.67 27.78
CA GLU A 347 -15.86 13.66 28.02
C GLU A 347 -15.29 12.26 27.84
N ASN A 348 -14.14 12.19 27.20
CA ASN A 348 -13.38 10.96 26.96
C ASN A 348 -14.17 9.86 26.20
N ALA A 349 -15.16 10.26 25.40
CA ALA A 349 -15.92 9.33 24.57
C ALA A 349 -15.02 8.56 23.58
N MET A 350 -13.99 9.22 23.05
CA MET A 350 -13.03 8.57 22.15
C MET A 350 -12.33 7.42 22.84
N GLU A 351 -11.73 7.65 24.00
CA GLU A 351 -11.03 6.64 24.80
C GLU A 351 -11.94 5.47 25.15
N LYS A 352 -13.17 5.79 25.58
CA LYS A 352 -14.10 4.80 26.10
C LYS A 352 -14.72 3.91 25.01
N TYR A 353 -15.04 4.48 23.87
CA TYR A 353 -15.89 3.81 22.88
C TYR A 353 -15.19 3.55 21.55
N PHE A 354 -14.44 4.52 21.00
CA PHE A 354 -13.96 4.42 19.62
C PHE A 354 -12.55 3.89 19.49
N LEU A 355 -11.67 4.20 20.44
CA LEU A 355 -10.26 3.80 20.38
C LEU A 355 -9.93 2.36 20.80
N PRO A 356 -10.73 1.62 21.59
CA PRO A 356 -10.35 0.26 22.00
C PRO A 356 -10.08 -0.69 20.83
N GLY A 357 -10.89 -0.65 19.76
CA GLY A 357 -10.66 -1.44 18.56
C GLY A 357 -9.35 -1.06 17.84
N PHE A 358 -9.07 0.23 17.73
CA PHE A 358 -7.81 0.69 17.11
C PHE A 358 -6.59 0.39 17.99
N GLN A 359 -6.71 0.49 19.33
CA GLN A 359 -5.62 0.10 20.21
C GLN A 359 -5.31 -1.41 20.07
N ALA A 360 -6.32 -2.26 19.99
CA ALA A 360 -6.11 -3.69 19.74
C ALA A 360 -5.41 -3.96 18.40
N ALA A 361 -5.71 -3.18 17.36
CA ALA A 361 -5.00 -3.26 16.09
C ALA A 361 -3.53 -2.84 16.22
N VAL A 362 -3.25 -1.77 16.97
CA VAL A 362 -1.88 -1.30 17.26
C VAL A 362 -1.11 -2.34 18.07
N ASP A 363 -1.72 -2.87 19.12
CA ASP A 363 -1.10 -3.89 20.00
C ASP A 363 -0.75 -5.18 19.24
N CYS A 364 -1.53 -5.50 18.18
CA CYS A 364 -1.26 -6.62 17.28
C CYS A 364 -0.39 -6.21 16.06
N LYS A 365 0.18 -5.02 16.05
CA LYS A 365 1.03 -4.49 14.97
C LYS A 365 0.40 -4.60 13.59
N THR A 366 -0.83 -4.08 13.44
CA THR A 366 -1.47 -4.02 12.12
C THR A 366 -0.60 -3.24 11.13
N ALA A 367 -0.53 -3.71 9.88
CA ALA A 367 0.32 -3.10 8.86
C ALA A 367 -0.05 -1.65 8.58
N GLY A 368 -1.35 -1.33 8.55
CA GLY A 368 -1.81 0.01 8.25
C GLY A 368 -3.07 0.41 9.01
N ILE A 369 -3.29 1.71 9.08
CA ILE A 369 -4.53 2.33 9.59
C ILE A 369 -4.99 3.38 8.57
N MET A 370 -6.30 3.35 8.23
CA MET A 370 -6.89 4.36 7.34
C MET A 370 -7.56 5.46 8.16
N SER A 371 -7.19 6.71 7.88
CA SER A 371 -7.81 7.89 8.48
C SER A 371 -9.20 8.14 7.90
N CYS A 372 -10.17 8.58 8.73
CA CYS A 372 -11.52 8.87 8.27
C CYS A 372 -11.65 10.26 7.64
N TYR A 373 -12.70 10.45 6.83
CA TYR A 373 -13.05 11.74 6.21
C TYR A 373 -13.53 12.78 7.23
N SER A 374 -14.24 12.34 8.26
CA SER A 374 -14.94 13.24 9.14
C SER A 374 -13.97 14.09 10.00
N ARG A 375 -14.43 15.29 10.36
CA ARG A 375 -13.71 16.24 11.20
C ARG A 375 -14.40 16.42 12.56
N PRO A 376 -13.67 16.70 13.64
CA PRO A 376 -14.26 16.98 14.94
C PRO A 376 -15.20 18.18 14.88
N MET A 377 -16.34 18.07 15.54
CA MET A 377 -17.27 19.18 15.68
C MET A 377 -16.74 20.16 16.72
N PRO A 378 -16.81 21.50 16.49
CA PRO A 378 -16.29 22.50 17.44
C PRO A 378 -16.93 22.47 18.84
N ILE A 379 -18.12 21.87 18.95
CA ILE A 379 -18.87 21.75 20.21
C ILE A 379 -18.68 20.38 20.91
N ASN A 380 -17.68 19.59 20.50
CA ASN A 380 -17.37 18.34 21.17
C ASN A 380 -17.02 18.58 22.65
N ALA A 381 -17.41 17.63 23.50
CA ALA A 381 -16.90 17.57 24.86
C ALA A 381 -15.39 17.29 24.85
N ASN A 382 -14.73 17.66 25.95
CA ASN A 382 -13.28 17.46 26.08
C ASN A 382 -12.89 16.00 25.92
N GLN A 383 -11.84 15.73 25.13
CA GLN A 383 -11.35 14.41 24.86
C GLN A 383 -9.88 14.27 25.31
N THR A 384 -9.62 13.27 26.11
CA THR A 384 -8.26 12.83 26.44
C THR A 384 -8.08 11.36 26.13
N TYR A 385 -6.85 10.91 25.98
CA TYR A 385 -6.49 9.51 25.90
C TYR A 385 -5.27 9.23 26.76
N ARG A 386 -5.41 8.33 27.75
CA ARG A 386 -4.37 8.03 28.75
C ARG A 386 -3.82 9.32 29.40
N GLY A 387 -4.68 10.30 29.62
CA GLY A 387 -4.34 11.59 30.21
C GLY A 387 -3.72 12.63 29.26
N VAL A 388 -3.52 12.29 27.99
CA VAL A 388 -3.04 13.20 26.95
C VAL A 388 -4.25 13.92 26.33
N ASP A 389 -4.17 15.23 26.19
CA ASP A 389 -5.18 16.03 25.49
C ASP A 389 -5.14 15.74 23.99
N ILE A 390 -6.28 15.30 23.45
CA ILE A 390 -6.46 14.98 22.03
C ILE A 390 -7.55 15.83 21.36
N ASN A 391 -7.92 16.94 21.98
CA ASN A 391 -8.74 17.94 21.32
C ASN A 391 -7.95 18.51 20.14
N SER A 392 -8.57 18.56 19.00
CA SER A 392 -7.87 18.81 17.75
C SER A 392 -8.62 19.81 16.87
N ASP A 393 -7.91 20.40 15.93
CA ASP A 393 -8.49 21.27 14.91
C ASP A 393 -9.61 20.57 14.15
N SER A 394 -10.60 21.38 13.74
CA SER A 394 -11.77 20.89 13.02
C SER A 394 -11.44 20.67 11.52
N VAL A 395 -10.52 19.76 11.25
CA VAL A 395 -10.13 19.30 9.92
C VAL A 395 -10.28 17.77 9.83
N ALA A 396 -10.42 17.23 8.62
CA ALA A 396 -10.48 15.79 8.41
C ALA A 396 -9.23 15.11 8.97
N THR A 397 -9.37 13.86 9.40
CA THR A 397 -8.30 13.16 10.13
C THR A 397 -6.98 13.10 9.36
N SER A 398 -7.03 12.96 8.02
CA SER A 398 -5.83 12.95 7.18
C SER A 398 -5.00 14.25 7.25
N TYR A 399 -5.60 15.35 7.68
CA TYR A 399 -4.95 16.67 7.85
C TYR A 399 -4.65 17.01 9.30
N ASN A 400 -4.89 16.10 10.24
CA ASN A 400 -4.94 16.38 11.67
C ASN A 400 -3.73 15.80 12.41
N ALA A 401 -2.72 16.64 12.66
CA ALA A 401 -1.49 16.20 13.34
C ALA A 401 -1.74 15.73 14.78
N THR A 402 -2.69 16.34 15.53
CA THR A 402 -3.01 15.88 16.88
C THR A 402 -3.51 14.44 16.87
N LEU A 403 -4.36 14.08 15.92
CA LEU A 403 -4.89 12.71 15.83
C LEU A 403 -3.87 11.72 15.26
N LEU A 404 -3.06 12.12 14.27
CA LEU A 404 -2.13 11.19 13.63
C LEU A 404 -0.78 11.08 14.33
N GLN A 405 -0.22 12.20 14.81
CA GLN A 405 1.07 12.18 15.53
C GLN A 405 0.84 11.97 17.03
N THR A 406 0.21 12.93 17.71
CA THR A 406 0.11 12.88 19.18
C THR A 406 -0.70 11.67 19.68
N LEU A 407 -1.88 11.41 19.08
CA LEU A 407 -2.69 10.27 19.51
C LEU A 407 -2.18 8.95 18.96
N LEU A 408 -2.17 8.78 17.62
CA LEU A 408 -1.93 7.48 17.01
C LEU A 408 -0.47 7.03 17.16
N ARG A 409 0.50 7.90 16.81
CA ARG A 409 1.94 7.55 16.88
C ARG A 409 2.46 7.57 18.31
N ASP A 410 2.39 8.74 18.97
CA ASP A 410 3.11 8.96 20.23
C ASP A 410 2.42 8.31 21.42
N THR A 411 1.06 8.34 21.47
CA THR A 411 0.34 7.85 22.65
C THR A 411 -0.14 6.40 22.53
N MET A 412 -0.63 6.00 21.34
CA MET A 412 -1.06 4.62 21.09
C MET A 412 0.10 3.70 20.71
N GLY A 413 1.21 4.24 20.16
CA GLY A 413 2.40 3.48 19.79
C GLY A 413 2.30 2.83 18.41
N PHE A 414 1.57 3.43 17.46
CA PHE A 414 1.43 2.86 16.13
C PHE A 414 2.70 3.03 15.28
N GLU A 415 3.27 1.94 14.80
CA GLU A 415 4.50 1.89 13.99
C GLU A 415 4.25 1.61 12.50
N GLY A 416 3.04 1.15 12.11
CA GLY A 416 2.67 0.90 10.72
C GLY A 416 2.46 2.19 9.90
N PHE A 417 1.91 2.07 8.70
CA PHE A 417 1.64 3.25 7.85
C PHE A 417 0.21 3.77 7.98
N VAL A 418 0.06 5.09 7.85
CA VAL A 418 -1.24 5.76 7.78
C VAL A 418 -1.62 5.98 6.33
N ASN A 419 -2.72 5.34 5.90
CA ASN A 419 -3.31 5.54 4.59
C ASN A 419 -4.49 6.51 4.70
N THR A 420 -4.60 7.49 3.82
CA THR A 420 -5.82 8.31 3.77
C THR A 420 -6.97 7.52 3.15
N ASP A 421 -8.20 7.89 3.45
CA ASP A 421 -9.33 7.38 2.67
C ASP A 421 -9.32 8.02 1.25
N SER A 422 -10.09 7.46 0.33
CA SER A 422 -10.10 7.83 -1.10
C SER A 422 -10.67 9.24 -1.33
N ASN A 423 -10.21 9.94 -2.37
CA ASN A 423 -10.72 11.26 -2.78
C ASN A 423 -10.52 12.41 -1.77
N ILE A 424 -9.79 12.21 -0.69
CA ILE A 424 -9.63 13.22 0.37
C ILE A 424 -8.96 14.50 -0.15
N LEU A 425 -8.07 14.37 -1.13
CA LEU A 425 -7.30 15.49 -1.67
C LEU A 425 -8.16 16.50 -2.44
N PHE A 426 -9.15 16.03 -3.20
CA PHE A 426 -9.91 16.86 -4.14
C PHE A 426 -11.38 17.02 -3.73
N ASP A 427 -12.12 15.92 -3.54
CA ASP A 427 -13.57 15.95 -3.42
C ASP A 427 -14.07 16.02 -1.98
N ILE A 428 -13.25 15.58 -1.00
CA ILE A 428 -13.67 15.44 0.40
C ILE A 428 -12.68 16.15 1.35
N PRO A 429 -12.24 17.38 1.08
CA PRO A 429 -11.22 18.06 1.87
C PRO A 429 -11.84 18.80 3.07
N TRP A 430 -12.58 18.09 3.92
CA TRP A 430 -13.34 18.73 5.00
C TRP A 430 -12.46 19.51 5.97
N GLY A 431 -12.73 20.80 6.06
CA GLY A 431 -12.05 21.76 6.93
C GLY A 431 -10.80 22.40 6.33
N VAL A 432 -10.44 22.04 5.09
CA VAL A 432 -9.32 22.64 4.33
C VAL A 432 -9.74 23.00 2.90
N GLU A 433 -11.03 23.26 2.71
CA GLU A 433 -11.61 23.55 1.39
C GLU A 433 -10.95 24.75 0.71
N GLU A 434 -10.48 25.74 1.50
CA GLU A 434 -9.84 26.96 1.01
C GLU A 434 -8.38 26.77 0.57
N LEU A 435 -7.75 25.63 0.94
CA LEU A 435 -6.39 25.34 0.55
C LEU A 435 -6.34 24.78 -0.89
N THR A 436 -5.29 25.12 -1.61
CA THR A 436 -5.00 24.51 -2.90
C THR A 436 -4.67 23.02 -2.75
N PRO A 437 -4.81 22.20 -3.81
CA PRO A 437 -4.39 20.78 -3.77
C PRO A 437 -2.93 20.61 -3.34
N LEU A 438 -2.03 21.52 -3.75
CA LEU A 438 -0.63 21.51 -3.34
C LEU A 438 -0.45 21.71 -1.82
N GLU A 439 -1.17 22.65 -1.25
CA GLU A 439 -1.14 22.89 0.20
C GLU A 439 -1.77 21.74 0.98
N ARG A 440 -2.86 21.14 0.44
CA ARG A 440 -3.50 19.97 1.05
C ARG A 440 -2.58 18.76 1.11
N ILE A 441 -1.88 18.44 0.00
CA ILE A 441 -0.96 17.29 -0.02
C ILE A 441 0.20 17.49 0.94
N ALA A 442 0.76 18.70 0.99
CA ALA A 442 1.81 19.05 1.95
C ALA A 442 1.31 18.95 3.41
N LEU A 443 0.10 19.41 3.68
CA LEU A 443 -0.50 19.32 5.01
C LEU A 443 -0.75 17.88 5.44
N MET A 444 -1.25 17.01 4.56
CA MET A 444 -1.44 15.58 4.85
C MET A 444 -0.15 14.91 5.28
N TYR A 445 0.93 15.09 4.52
CA TYR A 445 2.22 14.50 4.88
C TYR A 445 2.76 15.05 6.21
N ASN A 446 2.67 16.37 6.41
CA ASN A 446 3.13 17.00 7.66
C ASN A 446 2.28 16.61 8.86
N ALA A 447 1.02 16.27 8.66
CA ALA A 447 0.13 15.75 9.70
C ALA A 447 0.39 14.29 10.07
N GLY A 448 1.13 13.52 9.23
CA GLY A 448 1.50 12.14 9.51
C GLY A 448 0.77 11.11 8.66
N SER A 449 0.14 11.52 7.55
CA SER A 449 -0.31 10.58 6.52
C SER A 449 0.89 10.11 5.69
N ASP A 450 1.07 8.79 5.58
CA ASP A 450 2.20 8.20 4.83
C ASP A 450 1.82 7.90 3.39
N ILE A 451 0.58 7.43 3.17
CA ILE A 451 0.08 7.07 1.85
C ILE A 451 -1.21 7.83 1.58
N ILE A 452 -1.22 8.56 0.47
CA ILE A 452 -2.42 9.22 -0.02
C ILE A 452 -3.23 8.20 -0.82
N GLY A 453 -4.44 7.93 -0.34
CA GLY A 453 -5.36 6.96 -0.93
C GLY A 453 -5.86 7.37 -2.30
N ASP A 454 -6.32 6.38 -3.04
CA ASP A 454 -6.78 6.46 -4.40
C ASP A 454 -7.86 7.53 -4.63
N TRP A 455 -7.86 8.07 -5.81
CA TRP A 455 -8.94 8.92 -6.27
C TRP A 455 -9.71 8.28 -7.45
N TRP A 456 -11.01 8.27 -7.32
CA TRP A 456 -11.89 7.67 -8.30
C TRP A 456 -11.97 8.53 -9.56
N GLY A 457 -11.41 8.03 -10.64
CA GLY A 457 -11.50 8.65 -11.95
C GLY A 457 -10.38 9.63 -12.33
N LYS A 458 -9.39 9.85 -11.45
CA LYS A 458 -8.20 10.64 -11.80
C LYS A 458 -6.98 10.11 -11.09
N PRO A 459 -5.81 10.00 -11.73
CA PRO A 459 -4.57 9.70 -11.01
C PRO A 459 -4.28 10.84 -10.03
N ILE A 460 -3.76 10.49 -8.85
CA ILE A 460 -3.14 11.49 -8.00
C ILE A 460 -1.91 11.95 -8.75
N ASP A 461 -1.88 13.24 -9.05
CA ASP A 461 -0.78 13.80 -9.81
C ASP A 461 0.51 13.73 -8.99
N TYR A 462 1.39 12.81 -9.37
CA TYR A 462 2.72 12.65 -8.79
C TYR A 462 3.50 13.97 -8.80
N SER A 463 3.34 14.78 -9.87
CA SER A 463 4.01 16.07 -9.98
C SER A 463 3.63 17.03 -8.85
N LEU A 464 2.40 16.92 -8.33
CA LEU A 464 1.93 17.72 -7.21
C LEU A 464 2.68 17.40 -5.90
N ALA A 465 2.92 16.10 -5.65
CA ALA A 465 3.67 15.68 -4.46
C ALA A 465 5.16 16.05 -4.57
N LEU A 466 5.74 15.91 -5.77
CA LEU A 466 7.11 16.31 -6.06
C LEU A 466 7.28 17.84 -5.93
N GLU A 467 6.31 18.62 -6.41
CA GLU A 467 6.30 20.08 -6.26
C GLU A 467 6.23 20.50 -4.79
N ALA A 468 5.36 19.85 -3.99
CA ALA A 468 5.28 20.12 -2.56
C ALA A 468 6.61 19.86 -1.85
N TYR A 469 7.28 18.77 -2.21
CA TYR A 469 8.62 18.46 -1.68
C TYR A 469 9.67 19.49 -2.12
N SER A 470 9.76 19.81 -3.42
CA SER A 470 10.74 20.73 -3.99
C SER A 470 10.62 22.16 -3.44
N LYS A 471 9.41 22.56 -3.07
CA LYS A 471 9.13 23.86 -2.42
C LYS A 471 9.37 23.82 -0.89
N GLY A 472 9.83 22.71 -0.34
CA GLY A 472 10.02 22.56 1.11
C GLY A 472 8.73 22.60 1.94
N MET A 473 7.58 22.39 1.31
CA MET A 473 6.27 22.35 1.99
C MET A 473 6.06 21.03 2.71
N LYS A 474 6.73 19.97 2.28
CA LYS A 474 6.78 18.66 2.93
C LYS A 474 8.10 18.52 3.67
N LYS A 475 8.06 18.09 4.93
CA LYS A 475 9.28 17.65 5.64
C LYS A 475 9.78 16.33 5.04
N PRO A 476 11.10 16.16 4.98
CA PRO A 476 11.72 14.95 4.42
C PRO A 476 11.37 13.69 5.23
#